data_eeda934d6fc816c149e56871a2e55409
#
_entry.id   eeda934d6fc816c149e56871a2e55409
#
_cell.length_a   1.000
_cell.length_b   1.000
_cell.length_c   1.000
_cell.angle_alpha   90.00
_cell.angle_beta   90.00
_cell.angle_gamma   90.00
#
_symmetry.space_group_name_H-M   'P 1'
#
loop_
_entity.id
_entity.type
_entity.pdbx_description
1 polymer ?
#
loop_
_entity_poly.entity_id
_entity_poly.type
_entity_poly.pdbx_seq_one_letter_code
_entity_poly.pdbx_strand_id
1 'polypeptide(L)'
;MGENFHPKNLLYFHFMSNTVSGIRKPRINFASTKSPLAYPDFLDIQLKSFRDFLQLDTPPEDRKKEGLYRVFAENFPIADTRNNYVLEFLDYFVEPPRYSIEECLLRGLTYNVALKAKLKLYCNDPDHEDFSTKVTDVYLGQIPYMTPQGTFIINGAERVVVSQLHRSPGVFFSQSLHANGTKLYSARIIPFKGSWIEFATDINNVMYAYIDRKKKLPVTTLLRAIGFEIDKDI
;
A
#
# COMPACT_ATOMS: atom_id res chain seq x y z
N MET A 1 -15.91 -28.72 -20.95
CA MET A 1 -15.81 -27.99 -22.23
C MET A 1 -14.76 -26.93 -21.99
N GLY A 2 -13.62 -27.05 -22.67
CA GLY A 2 -12.44 -26.28 -22.39
C GLY A 2 -12.54 -24.86 -22.93
N GLU A 3 -12.35 -23.89 -22.04
CA GLU A 3 -12.15 -22.51 -22.46
C GLU A 3 -10.69 -22.32 -22.86
N ASN A 4 -10.53 -21.91 -24.12
CA ASN A 4 -9.25 -21.62 -24.75
C ASN A 4 -8.53 -20.46 -24.03
N PHE A 5 -7.52 -20.78 -23.27
CA PHE A 5 -6.51 -19.81 -22.82
C PHE A 5 -5.81 -19.23 -24.03
N HIS A 6 -6.03 -17.94 -24.29
CA HIS A 6 -5.47 -17.26 -25.43
C HIS A 6 -3.95 -17.09 -25.22
N PRO A 7 -3.06 -17.62 -26.08
CA PRO A 7 -1.61 -17.65 -25.87
C PRO A 7 -0.94 -16.27 -25.88
N LYS A 8 -1.68 -15.21 -26.16
CA LYS A 8 -1.14 -13.84 -26.17
C LYS A 8 -0.72 -13.32 -24.79
N ASN A 9 -1.33 -13.81 -23.70
CA ASN A 9 -0.99 -13.36 -22.36
C ASN A 9 0.32 -13.99 -21.83
N LEU A 10 0.64 -15.20 -22.26
CA LEU A 10 1.91 -15.86 -21.87
C LEU A 10 3.13 -15.21 -22.54
N LEU A 11 3.00 -14.67 -23.73
CA LEU A 11 4.07 -13.96 -24.44
C LEU A 11 4.40 -12.61 -23.79
N TYR A 12 3.39 -11.93 -23.20
CA TYR A 12 3.60 -10.68 -22.48
C TYR A 12 4.36 -10.89 -21.15
N PHE A 13 4.01 -11.93 -20.41
CA PHE A 13 4.72 -12.30 -19.17
C PHE A 13 6.19 -12.66 -19.43
N HIS A 14 6.46 -13.36 -20.53
CA HIS A 14 7.84 -13.76 -20.88
C HIS A 14 8.69 -12.56 -21.35
N PHE A 15 8.07 -11.54 -21.94
CA PHE A 15 8.79 -10.35 -22.39
C PHE A 15 9.18 -9.44 -21.21
N MET A 16 8.32 -9.32 -20.18
CA MET A 16 8.63 -8.53 -18.98
C MET A 16 9.68 -9.23 -18.08
N SER A 17 9.64 -10.55 -17.95
CA SER A 17 10.62 -11.28 -17.15
C SER A 17 12.02 -11.32 -17.80
N ASN A 18 12.09 -11.33 -19.14
CA ASN A 18 13.37 -11.37 -19.85
C ASN A 18 14.06 -9.99 -19.94
N THR A 19 13.32 -8.87 -19.87
CA THR A 19 13.96 -7.54 -19.90
C THR A 19 14.62 -7.16 -18.58
N VAL A 20 14.20 -7.74 -17.47
CA VAL A 20 14.83 -7.48 -16.15
C VAL A 20 16.03 -8.38 -15.89
N SER A 21 16.09 -9.58 -16.45
CA SER A 21 17.19 -10.52 -16.21
C SER A 21 18.40 -10.36 -17.18
N GLY A 22 18.24 -9.61 -18.28
CA GLY A 22 19.24 -9.57 -19.37
C GLY A 22 20.42 -8.60 -19.18
N ILE A 23 20.38 -7.68 -18.22
CA ILE A 23 21.37 -6.58 -18.14
C ILE A 23 22.39 -6.75 -17.00
N ARG A 24 22.17 -7.65 -16.06
CA ARG A 24 23.15 -7.86 -14.98
C ARG A 24 24.25 -8.83 -15.41
N LYS A 25 25.39 -8.29 -15.81
CA LYS A 25 26.61 -9.09 -15.93
C LYS A 25 26.90 -9.74 -14.57
N PRO A 26 27.26 -11.04 -14.52
CA PRO A 26 27.60 -11.69 -13.27
C PRO A 26 28.73 -10.92 -12.57
N ARG A 27 28.55 -10.61 -11.29
CA ARG A 27 29.59 -9.95 -10.49
C ARG A 27 30.77 -10.90 -10.34
N ILE A 28 31.94 -10.43 -10.73
CA ILE A 28 33.20 -11.16 -10.56
C ILE A 28 33.71 -10.84 -9.14
N ASN A 29 33.92 -11.89 -8.36
CA ASN A 29 34.50 -11.77 -7.03
C ASN A 29 36.02 -12.00 -7.12
N PHE A 30 36.81 -10.98 -6.82
CA PHE A 30 38.27 -11.04 -6.79
C PHE A 30 38.84 -11.33 -5.39
N ALA A 31 37.99 -11.59 -4.39
CA ALA A 31 38.47 -11.91 -3.05
C ALA A 31 39.11 -13.31 -3.00
N SER A 32 40.19 -13.42 -2.27
CA SER A 32 40.89 -14.69 -2.03
C SER A 32 40.14 -15.62 -1.06
N THR A 33 39.25 -15.05 -0.23
CA THR A 33 38.45 -15.77 0.73
C THR A 33 36.98 -15.79 0.30
N LYS A 34 36.32 -16.94 0.50
CA LYS A 34 34.84 -17.01 0.29
C LYS A 34 34.14 -16.22 1.37
N SER A 35 33.33 -15.26 0.95
CA SER A 35 32.45 -14.56 1.90
C SER A 35 31.42 -15.55 2.47
N PRO A 36 31.27 -15.66 3.80
CA PRO A 36 30.26 -16.54 4.42
C PRO A 36 28.83 -16.10 4.14
N LEU A 37 28.62 -14.83 3.79
CA LEU A 37 27.31 -14.25 3.47
C LEU A 37 27.36 -13.60 2.09
N ALA A 38 26.31 -13.80 1.32
CA ALA A 38 26.12 -13.08 0.07
C ALA A 38 25.84 -11.59 0.37
N TYR A 39 26.45 -10.70 -0.42
CA TYR A 39 26.13 -9.28 -0.33
C TYR A 39 24.67 -9.04 -0.73
N PRO A 40 23.88 -8.32 0.09
CA PRO A 40 22.52 -7.97 -0.29
C PRO A 40 22.53 -7.02 -1.50
N ASP A 41 21.51 -7.13 -2.32
CA ASP A 41 21.25 -6.13 -3.37
C ASP A 41 20.66 -4.88 -2.73
N PHE A 42 21.39 -3.76 -2.75
CA PHE A 42 20.95 -2.50 -2.15
C PHE A 42 19.71 -1.90 -2.83
N LEU A 43 19.43 -2.30 -4.07
CA LEU A 43 18.23 -1.88 -4.79
C LEU A 43 17.01 -2.76 -4.49
N ASP A 44 17.19 -3.89 -3.83
CA ASP A 44 16.12 -4.86 -3.60
C ASP A 44 14.97 -4.27 -2.75
N ILE A 45 15.28 -3.37 -1.83
CA ILE A 45 14.27 -2.66 -1.03
C ILE A 45 13.28 -1.93 -1.94
N GLN A 46 13.76 -1.20 -2.94
CA GLN A 46 12.93 -0.45 -3.89
C GLN A 46 12.18 -1.41 -4.83
N LEU A 47 12.92 -2.30 -5.47
CA LEU A 47 12.39 -3.21 -6.49
C LEU A 47 11.39 -4.21 -5.90
N LYS A 48 11.70 -4.77 -4.72
CA LYS A 48 10.82 -5.73 -4.07
C LYS A 48 9.53 -5.08 -3.60
N SER A 49 9.61 -3.92 -2.93
CA SER A 49 8.43 -3.21 -2.46
C SER A 49 7.47 -2.85 -3.59
N PHE A 50 8.01 -2.47 -4.76
CA PHE A 50 7.19 -2.16 -5.92
C PHE A 50 6.57 -3.41 -6.57
N ARG A 51 7.33 -4.52 -6.63
CA ARG A 51 6.77 -5.82 -7.06
C ARG A 51 5.68 -6.32 -6.13
N ASP A 52 5.89 -6.23 -4.82
CA ASP A 52 4.91 -6.62 -3.81
C ASP A 52 3.67 -5.72 -3.85
N PHE A 53 3.83 -4.43 -4.18
CA PHE A 53 2.72 -3.50 -4.37
C PHE A 53 1.83 -3.87 -5.56
N LEU A 54 2.42 -4.18 -6.72
CA LEU A 54 1.68 -4.48 -7.94
C LEU A 54 1.30 -5.95 -8.09
N GLN A 55 2.05 -6.87 -7.51
CA GLN A 55 1.84 -8.33 -7.56
C GLN A 55 1.50 -8.86 -8.98
N LEU A 56 2.12 -8.28 -10.02
CA LEU A 56 1.82 -8.65 -11.42
C LEU A 56 2.31 -10.05 -11.79
N ASP A 57 3.39 -10.51 -11.14
CA ASP A 57 3.99 -11.81 -11.36
C ASP A 57 3.23 -12.95 -10.67
N THR A 58 2.22 -12.61 -9.85
CA THR A 58 1.44 -13.58 -9.08
C THR A 58 0.08 -13.80 -9.75
N PRO A 59 -0.36 -15.06 -9.94
CA PRO A 59 -1.70 -15.35 -10.44
C PRO A 59 -2.77 -14.71 -9.56
N PRO A 60 -3.94 -14.32 -10.11
CA PRO A 60 -5.00 -13.64 -9.35
C PRO A 60 -5.44 -14.39 -8.08
N GLU A 61 -5.46 -15.73 -8.14
CA GLU A 61 -5.88 -16.61 -7.05
C GLU A 61 -4.90 -16.63 -5.87
N ASP A 62 -3.61 -16.43 -6.15
CA ASP A 62 -2.53 -16.48 -5.16
C ASP A 62 -2.11 -15.09 -4.65
N ARG A 63 -2.74 -14.01 -5.13
CA ARG A 63 -2.42 -12.64 -4.71
C ARG A 63 -2.74 -12.42 -3.24
N LYS A 64 -1.80 -11.86 -2.52
CA LYS A 64 -1.98 -11.48 -1.13
C LYS A 64 -2.83 -10.22 -1.04
N LYS A 65 -3.65 -10.12 0.01
CA LYS A 65 -4.44 -8.91 0.31
C LYS A 65 -3.56 -7.76 0.82
N GLU A 66 -2.61 -7.35 0.00
CA GLU A 66 -1.63 -6.28 0.25
C GLU A 66 -1.51 -5.38 -0.99
N GLY A 67 -0.92 -4.20 -0.81
CA GLY A 67 -0.66 -3.28 -1.91
C GLY A 67 -1.91 -2.86 -2.69
N LEU A 68 -1.82 -2.89 -4.01
CA LEU A 68 -2.91 -2.46 -4.89
C LEU A 68 -4.12 -3.40 -4.85
N TYR A 69 -3.89 -4.71 -4.74
CA TYR A 69 -4.98 -5.69 -4.64
C TYR A 69 -5.86 -5.46 -3.42
N ARG A 70 -5.27 -5.08 -2.29
CA ARG A 70 -6.02 -4.74 -1.07
C ARG A 70 -7.01 -3.62 -1.29
N VAL A 71 -6.61 -2.58 -2.02
CA VAL A 71 -7.49 -1.42 -2.32
C VAL A 71 -8.72 -1.87 -3.11
N PHE A 72 -8.54 -2.74 -4.11
CA PHE A 72 -9.67 -3.29 -4.84
C PHE A 72 -10.54 -4.19 -3.95
N ALA A 73 -9.93 -5.10 -3.19
CA ALA A 73 -10.66 -6.04 -2.33
C ALA A 73 -11.47 -5.34 -1.22
N GLU A 74 -11.04 -4.17 -0.75
CA GLU A 74 -11.76 -3.37 0.26
C GLU A 74 -12.90 -2.53 -0.33
N ASN A 75 -12.79 -2.13 -1.59
CA ASN A 75 -13.80 -1.26 -2.24
C ASN A 75 -14.84 -2.03 -3.05
N PHE A 76 -14.59 -3.26 -3.43
CA PHE A 76 -15.52 -4.11 -4.18
C PHE A 76 -16.03 -5.26 -3.30
N PRO A 77 -17.25 -5.75 -3.54
CA PRO A 77 -18.20 -5.35 -4.58
C PRO A 77 -18.90 -4.03 -4.30
N ILE A 78 -19.24 -3.29 -5.34
CA ILE A 78 -20.05 -2.07 -5.27
C ILE A 78 -21.48 -2.44 -5.68
N ALA A 79 -22.43 -2.23 -4.78
CA ALA A 79 -23.84 -2.48 -5.04
C ALA A 79 -24.62 -1.17 -5.12
N ASP A 80 -25.66 -1.16 -5.92
CA ASP A 80 -26.63 -0.07 -5.95
C ASP A 80 -27.41 0.02 -4.63
N THR A 81 -28.00 1.18 -4.35
CA THR A 81 -28.81 1.44 -3.15
C THR A 81 -29.95 0.44 -2.96
N ARG A 82 -30.45 -0.16 -4.04
CA ARG A 82 -31.48 -1.21 -4.05
C ARG A 82 -30.93 -2.62 -4.12
N ASN A 83 -29.59 -2.79 -4.20
CA ASN A 83 -28.91 -4.07 -4.43
C ASN A 83 -29.30 -4.82 -5.71
N ASN A 84 -29.89 -4.12 -6.68
CA ASN A 84 -30.31 -4.72 -7.95
C ASN A 84 -29.10 -4.95 -8.86
N TYR A 85 -28.18 -4.00 -8.93
CA TYR A 85 -26.96 -4.09 -9.73
C TYR A 85 -25.74 -4.21 -8.84
N VAL A 86 -24.88 -5.17 -9.15
CA VAL A 86 -23.63 -5.40 -8.43
C VAL A 86 -22.46 -5.38 -9.40
N LEU A 87 -21.47 -4.55 -9.07
CA LEU A 87 -20.21 -4.47 -9.77
C LEU A 87 -19.14 -5.21 -8.97
N GLU A 88 -18.66 -6.32 -9.52
CA GLU A 88 -17.67 -7.19 -8.90
C GLU A 88 -16.30 -6.99 -9.56
N PHE A 89 -15.26 -6.95 -8.76
CA PHE A 89 -13.89 -6.93 -9.23
C PHE A 89 -13.37 -8.37 -9.42
N LEU A 90 -12.82 -8.65 -10.59
CA LEU A 90 -12.24 -9.97 -10.89
C LEU A 90 -10.72 -9.95 -10.84
N ASP A 91 -10.10 -9.00 -11.54
CA ASP A 91 -8.65 -8.90 -11.64
C ASP A 91 -8.21 -7.50 -12.10
N TYR A 92 -6.92 -7.22 -11.96
CA TYR A 92 -6.29 -6.05 -12.59
C TYR A 92 -5.02 -6.47 -13.33
N PHE A 93 -4.68 -5.68 -14.32
CA PHE A 93 -3.45 -5.83 -15.09
C PHE A 93 -2.95 -4.47 -15.58
N VAL A 94 -1.70 -4.43 -15.97
CA VAL A 94 -1.09 -3.23 -16.55
C VAL A 94 -0.70 -3.51 -18.00
N GLU A 95 -0.90 -2.51 -18.85
CA GLU A 95 -0.38 -2.55 -20.22
C GLU A 95 1.09 -2.08 -20.24
N PRO A 96 1.86 -2.52 -21.23
CA PRO A 96 3.23 -2.08 -21.37
C PRO A 96 3.32 -0.56 -21.54
N PRO A 97 4.40 0.07 -21.06
CA PRO A 97 4.61 1.50 -21.19
C PRO A 97 4.63 1.91 -22.65
N ARG A 98 3.98 3.05 -22.95
CA ARG A 98 3.86 3.57 -24.32
C ARG A 98 5.18 4.10 -24.86
N TYR A 99 6.01 4.66 -23.98
CA TYR A 99 7.30 5.25 -24.33
C TYR A 99 8.42 4.53 -23.62
N SER A 100 9.59 4.51 -24.23
CA SER A 100 10.79 3.97 -23.59
C SER A 100 11.31 4.91 -22.49
N ILE A 101 12.18 4.39 -21.64
CA ILE A 101 12.84 5.16 -20.58
C ILE A 101 13.59 6.36 -21.19
N GLU A 102 14.35 6.12 -22.26
CA GLU A 102 15.14 7.15 -22.95
C GLU A 102 14.26 8.24 -23.57
N GLU A 103 13.15 7.85 -24.21
CA GLU A 103 12.20 8.81 -24.72
C GLU A 103 11.57 9.67 -23.64
N CYS A 104 11.23 9.09 -22.49
CA CYS A 104 10.67 9.84 -21.37
C CYS A 104 11.64 10.89 -20.83
N LEU A 105 12.92 10.52 -20.72
CA LEU A 105 13.98 11.47 -20.30
C LEU A 105 14.19 12.59 -21.30
N LEU A 106 14.29 12.26 -22.60
CA LEU A 106 14.54 13.25 -23.65
C LEU A 106 13.37 14.20 -23.88
N ARG A 107 12.15 13.69 -23.81
CA ARG A 107 10.93 14.45 -24.12
C ARG A 107 10.25 15.06 -22.90
N GLY A 108 10.79 14.88 -21.70
CA GLY A 108 10.19 15.40 -20.48
C GLY A 108 8.88 14.71 -20.10
N LEU A 109 8.73 13.42 -20.41
CA LEU A 109 7.53 12.63 -20.15
C LEU A 109 7.65 11.82 -18.85
N THR A 110 6.52 11.33 -18.36
CA THR A 110 6.47 10.40 -17.24
C THR A 110 6.46 8.96 -17.75
N TYR A 111 7.36 8.13 -17.23
CA TYR A 111 7.37 6.70 -17.51
C TYR A 111 6.25 6.01 -16.74
N ASN A 112 5.16 5.66 -17.42
CA ASN A 112 3.96 5.12 -16.81
C ASN A 112 3.39 3.94 -17.59
N VAL A 113 2.54 3.19 -16.91
CA VAL A 113 1.77 2.08 -17.47
C VAL A 113 0.28 2.32 -17.26
N ALA A 114 -0.53 1.86 -18.21
CA ALA A 114 -1.97 1.94 -18.10
C ALA A 114 -2.49 0.82 -17.20
N LEU A 115 -3.18 1.19 -16.13
CA LEU A 115 -3.86 0.27 -15.22
C LEU A 115 -5.26 -0.01 -15.74
N LYS A 116 -5.58 -1.28 -15.92
CA LYS A 116 -6.91 -1.77 -16.26
C LYS A 116 -7.40 -2.76 -15.22
N ALA A 117 -8.69 -2.72 -14.94
CA ALA A 117 -9.36 -3.69 -14.08
C ALA A 117 -10.39 -4.47 -14.89
N LYS A 118 -10.45 -5.76 -14.65
CA LYS A 118 -11.47 -6.65 -15.17
C LYS A 118 -12.63 -6.66 -14.21
N LEU A 119 -13.74 -6.08 -14.64
CA LEU A 119 -14.94 -5.92 -13.81
C LEU A 119 -16.08 -6.74 -14.39
N LYS A 120 -16.93 -7.25 -13.51
CA LYS A 120 -18.13 -8.00 -13.83
C LYS A 120 -19.33 -7.27 -13.26
N LEU A 121 -20.24 -6.89 -14.13
CA LEU A 121 -21.53 -6.29 -13.77
C LEU A 121 -22.63 -7.33 -13.96
N TYR A 122 -23.41 -7.57 -12.93
CA TYR A 122 -24.57 -8.44 -12.98
C TYR A 122 -25.76 -7.84 -12.23
N CYS A 123 -26.95 -8.29 -12.61
CA CYS A 123 -28.21 -7.91 -11.98
C CYS A 123 -28.73 -9.06 -11.11
N ASN A 124 -29.17 -8.74 -9.91
CA ASN A 124 -29.79 -9.67 -8.96
C ASN A 124 -31.32 -9.60 -8.98
N ASP A 125 -31.89 -8.69 -9.76
CA ASP A 125 -33.33 -8.49 -9.81
C ASP A 125 -34.00 -9.55 -10.69
N PRO A 126 -34.96 -10.34 -10.15
CA PRO A 126 -35.69 -11.34 -10.93
C PRO A 126 -36.58 -10.75 -12.03
N ASP A 127 -36.95 -9.46 -11.89
CA ASP A 127 -37.77 -8.77 -12.87
C ASP A 127 -36.97 -8.34 -14.13
N HIS A 128 -35.65 -8.47 -14.09
CA HIS A 128 -34.72 -8.10 -15.15
C HIS A 128 -33.87 -9.28 -15.64
N GLU A 129 -34.51 -10.43 -15.86
CA GLU A 129 -33.87 -11.65 -16.41
C GLU A 129 -33.17 -11.45 -17.74
N ASP A 130 -33.56 -10.44 -18.52
CA ASP A 130 -32.95 -10.10 -19.81
C ASP A 130 -31.57 -9.43 -19.68
N PHE A 131 -31.12 -9.06 -18.47
CA PHE A 131 -29.81 -8.43 -18.28
C PHE A 131 -28.70 -9.48 -18.30
N SER A 132 -27.99 -9.54 -19.43
CA SER A 132 -26.83 -10.41 -19.55
C SER A 132 -25.66 -9.89 -18.70
N THR A 133 -25.06 -10.75 -17.89
CA THR A 133 -23.82 -10.44 -17.16
C THR A 133 -22.74 -9.93 -18.11
N LYS A 134 -22.21 -8.75 -17.84
CA LYS A 134 -21.15 -8.13 -18.63
C LYS A 134 -19.82 -8.21 -17.92
N VAL A 135 -18.81 -8.77 -18.59
CA VAL A 135 -17.42 -8.75 -18.14
C VAL A 135 -16.62 -7.89 -19.10
N THR A 136 -16.00 -6.85 -18.59
CA THR A 136 -15.28 -5.87 -19.42
C THR A 136 -14.01 -5.41 -18.73
N ASP A 137 -12.98 -5.13 -19.54
CA ASP A 137 -11.75 -4.51 -19.07
C ASP A 137 -11.93 -2.99 -19.07
N VAL A 138 -11.83 -2.39 -17.90
CA VAL A 138 -12.04 -0.96 -17.68
C VAL A 138 -10.70 -0.28 -17.44
N TYR A 139 -10.42 0.76 -18.22
CA TYR A 139 -9.26 1.62 -17.99
C TYR A 139 -9.50 2.50 -16.76
N LEU A 140 -8.62 2.39 -15.75
CA LEU A 140 -8.72 3.17 -14.52
C LEU A 140 -7.82 4.41 -14.52
N GLY A 141 -6.69 4.32 -15.19
CA GLY A 141 -5.74 5.43 -15.23
C GLY A 141 -4.32 4.98 -15.53
N GLN A 142 -3.39 5.88 -15.35
CA GLN A 142 -1.96 5.61 -15.52
C GLN A 142 -1.26 5.70 -14.17
N ILE A 143 -0.34 4.78 -13.92
CA ILE A 143 0.52 4.77 -12.74
C ILE A 143 1.98 4.87 -13.18
N PRO A 144 2.80 5.67 -12.49
CA PRO A 144 4.24 5.67 -12.73
C PRO A 144 4.82 4.28 -12.55
N TYR A 145 5.70 3.89 -13.45
CA TYR A 145 6.33 2.56 -13.40
C TYR A 145 7.80 2.67 -13.03
N MET A 146 8.26 1.77 -12.17
CA MET A 146 9.62 1.76 -11.69
C MET A 146 10.58 1.23 -12.76
N THR A 147 11.72 1.90 -12.93
CA THR A 147 12.79 1.44 -13.80
C THR A 147 13.54 0.26 -13.16
N PRO A 148 14.31 -0.52 -13.94
CA PRO A 148 15.14 -1.59 -13.39
C PRO A 148 16.17 -1.13 -12.35
N GLN A 149 16.48 0.16 -12.30
CA GLN A 149 17.39 0.77 -11.32
C GLN A 149 16.69 1.20 -10.03
N GLY A 150 15.37 0.97 -9.91
CA GLY A 150 14.60 1.33 -8.71
C GLY A 150 14.20 2.81 -8.66
N THR A 151 14.21 3.50 -9.80
CA THR A 151 13.84 4.91 -9.93
C THR A 151 12.50 5.08 -10.64
N PHE A 152 11.89 6.25 -10.51
CA PHE A 152 10.74 6.70 -11.30
C PHE A 152 11.14 7.86 -12.18
N ILE A 153 10.59 7.93 -13.39
CA ILE A 153 10.77 9.08 -14.27
C ILE A 153 9.48 9.86 -14.29
N ILE A 154 9.51 11.07 -13.73
CA ILE A 154 8.37 11.97 -13.63
C ILE A 154 8.71 13.27 -14.34
N ASN A 155 7.98 13.58 -15.42
CA ASN A 155 8.21 14.76 -16.24
C ASN A 155 9.67 14.87 -16.73
N GLY A 156 10.27 13.75 -17.12
CA GLY A 156 11.66 13.69 -17.57
C GLY A 156 12.72 13.74 -16.47
N ALA A 157 12.32 13.86 -15.20
CA ALA A 157 13.25 13.82 -14.07
C ALA A 157 13.25 12.44 -13.41
N GLU A 158 14.43 11.89 -13.25
CA GLU A 158 14.62 10.61 -12.53
C GLU A 158 14.55 10.87 -11.03
N ARG A 159 13.65 10.14 -10.35
CA ARG A 159 13.35 10.31 -8.92
C ARG A 159 13.39 8.99 -8.19
N VAL A 160 13.81 9.03 -6.94
CA VAL A 160 13.86 7.87 -6.04
C VAL A 160 12.97 8.14 -4.83
N VAL A 161 12.19 7.15 -4.43
CA VAL A 161 11.43 7.21 -3.17
C VAL A 161 12.39 6.91 -2.03
N VAL A 162 12.63 7.89 -1.16
CA VAL A 162 13.51 7.76 -0.01
C VAL A 162 12.74 7.18 1.16
N SER A 163 13.32 6.16 1.81
CA SER A 163 12.75 5.58 3.02
C SER A 163 12.73 6.62 4.15
N GLN A 164 11.56 6.80 4.75
CA GLN A 164 11.38 7.72 5.87
C GLN A 164 11.40 6.96 7.19
N LEU A 165 12.32 7.34 8.08
CA LEU A 165 12.36 6.78 9.43
C LEU A 165 11.29 7.45 10.29
N HIS A 166 10.42 6.65 10.90
CA HIS A 166 9.46 7.13 11.88
C HIS A 166 9.39 6.17 13.07
N ARG A 167 8.83 6.64 14.18
CA ARG A 167 8.60 5.79 15.34
C ARG A 167 7.60 4.70 15.00
N SER A 168 7.86 3.48 15.49
CA SER A 168 6.94 2.36 15.29
C SER A 168 5.58 2.65 15.91
N PRO A 169 4.49 2.22 15.29
CA PRO A 169 3.18 2.24 15.93
C PRO A 169 3.19 1.43 17.22
N GLY A 170 2.50 1.92 18.23
CA GLY A 170 2.42 1.24 19.51
C GLY A 170 2.22 2.17 20.70
N VAL A 171 2.35 1.63 21.90
CA VAL A 171 2.22 2.36 23.15
C VAL A 171 3.58 2.44 23.84
N PHE A 172 3.98 3.65 24.20
CA PHE A 172 5.25 3.93 24.87
C PHE A 172 4.97 4.53 26.23
N PHE A 173 5.52 3.90 27.27
CA PHE A 173 5.41 4.37 28.65
C PHE A 173 6.67 5.13 29.04
N SER A 174 6.50 6.21 29.78
CA SER A 174 7.62 6.96 30.35
C SER A 174 7.32 7.45 31.75
N GLN A 175 8.38 7.71 32.50
CA GLN A 175 8.34 8.29 33.84
C GLN A 175 9.22 9.52 33.85
N SER A 176 8.74 10.60 34.43
CA SER A 176 9.52 11.81 34.72
C SER A 176 9.45 12.16 36.21
N LEU A 177 10.46 12.87 36.69
CA LEU A 177 10.49 13.41 38.04
C LEU A 177 10.15 14.89 37.98
N HIS A 178 9.14 15.29 38.75
CA HIS A 178 8.84 16.71 38.95
C HIS A 178 9.86 17.33 39.91
N ALA A 179 10.01 18.66 39.90
CA ALA A 179 10.93 19.37 40.79
C ALA A 179 10.73 19.07 42.28
N ASN A 180 9.51 18.70 42.67
CA ASN A 180 9.16 18.32 44.07
C ASN A 180 9.50 16.87 44.42
N GLY A 181 10.17 16.11 43.53
CA GLY A 181 10.47 14.70 43.73
C GLY A 181 9.30 13.74 43.42
N THR A 182 8.14 14.24 43.01
CA THR A 182 6.99 13.41 42.65
C THR A 182 7.23 12.74 41.31
N LYS A 183 6.97 11.44 41.22
CA LYS A 183 7.04 10.68 39.98
C LYS A 183 5.77 10.91 39.15
N LEU A 184 5.95 11.40 37.93
CA LEU A 184 4.88 11.57 36.96
C LEU A 184 4.99 10.48 35.89
N TYR A 185 3.87 9.89 35.54
CA TYR A 185 3.80 8.83 34.53
C TYR A 185 3.10 9.34 33.27
N SER A 186 3.60 8.89 32.16
CA SER A 186 2.93 9.16 30.89
C SER A 186 2.93 7.95 29.98
N ALA A 187 1.90 7.84 29.16
CA ALA A 187 1.75 6.82 28.13
C ALA A 187 1.42 7.52 26.80
N ARG A 188 2.17 7.20 25.75
CA ARG A 188 1.96 7.78 24.44
C ARG A 188 1.55 6.70 23.45
N ILE A 189 0.41 6.89 22.81
CA ILE A 189 -0.09 6.04 21.75
C ILE A 189 0.31 6.67 20.41
N ILE A 190 1.08 5.94 19.63
CA ILE A 190 1.49 6.32 18.27
C ILE A 190 0.77 5.40 17.30
N PRO A 191 -0.18 5.89 16.49
CA PRO A 191 -0.83 5.10 15.45
C PRO A 191 0.05 4.97 14.21
N PHE A 192 -0.24 4.00 13.34
CA PHE A 192 0.40 3.92 12.04
C PHE A 192 0.13 5.17 11.18
N LYS A 193 -1.12 5.64 11.22
CA LYS A 193 -1.58 6.86 10.52
C LYS A 193 -2.65 7.54 11.38
N GLY A 194 -2.43 8.80 11.73
CA GLY A 194 -3.37 9.59 12.52
C GLY A 194 -2.69 10.38 13.64
N SER A 195 -3.51 10.99 14.50
CA SER A 195 -3.06 11.84 15.59
C SER A 195 -2.48 11.05 16.76
N TRP A 196 -1.44 11.57 17.38
CA TRP A 196 -0.86 10.99 18.58
C TRP A 196 -1.69 11.35 19.80
N ILE A 197 -1.89 10.39 20.68
CA ILE A 197 -2.56 10.60 21.97
C ILE A 197 -1.54 10.32 23.08
N GLU A 198 -1.40 11.26 24.00
CA GLU A 198 -0.55 11.11 25.16
C GLU A 198 -1.39 11.28 26.43
N PHE A 199 -1.31 10.31 27.30
CA PHE A 199 -1.89 10.37 28.65
C PHE A 199 -0.79 10.73 29.62
N ALA A 200 -1.02 11.71 30.48
CA ALA A 200 -0.06 12.11 31.51
C ALA A 200 -0.75 12.41 32.84
N THR A 201 -0.09 12.01 33.90
CA THR A 201 -0.52 12.36 35.26
C THR A 201 0.03 13.73 35.68
N ASP A 202 -0.80 14.51 36.33
CA ASP A 202 -0.40 15.79 36.96
C ASP A 202 0.06 15.55 38.41
N ILE A 203 0.62 16.59 39.05
CA ILE A 203 1.07 16.59 40.45
C ILE A 203 -0.03 16.16 41.40
N ASN A 204 -1.29 16.50 41.07
CA ASN A 204 -2.47 16.16 41.84
C ASN A 204 -3.02 14.76 41.57
N ASN A 205 -2.27 13.89 40.88
CA ASN A 205 -2.71 12.56 40.43
C ASN A 205 -3.91 12.58 39.49
N VAL A 206 -4.19 13.72 38.84
CA VAL A 206 -5.21 13.81 37.80
C VAL A 206 -4.61 13.44 36.47
N MET A 207 -5.29 12.57 35.73
CA MET A 207 -4.85 12.12 34.42
C MET A 207 -5.47 12.99 33.30
N TYR A 208 -4.62 13.44 32.42
CA TYR A 208 -4.99 14.24 31.25
C TYR A 208 -4.59 13.55 29.97
N ALA A 209 -5.39 13.76 28.93
CA ALA A 209 -5.08 13.35 27.57
C ALA A 209 -4.66 14.56 26.73
N TYR A 210 -3.60 14.40 25.95
CA TYR A 210 -3.14 15.37 24.98
C TYR A 210 -3.27 14.80 23.57
N ILE A 211 -3.97 15.51 22.70
CA ILE A 211 -4.13 15.15 21.29
C ILE A 211 -3.19 16.05 20.48
N ASP A 212 -2.23 15.44 19.77
CA ASP A 212 -1.20 16.13 18.97
C ASP A 212 -0.47 17.26 19.73
N ARG A 213 -0.35 17.13 21.07
CA ARG A 213 0.24 18.13 21.97
C ARG A 213 -0.46 19.50 21.99
N LYS A 214 -1.66 19.60 21.41
CA LYS A 214 -2.37 20.89 21.26
C LYS A 214 -3.44 21.14 22.32
N LYS A 215 -4.18 20.12 22.70
CA LYS A 215 -5.31 20.23 23.65
C LYS A 215 -5.07 19.35 24.86
N LYS A 216 -5.19 19.92 26.05
CA LYS A 216 -5.21 19.21 27.31
C LYS A 216 -6.67 18.96 27.70
N LEU A 217 -7.06 17.71 27.79
CA LEU A 217 -8.41 17.28 28.17
C LEU A 217 -8.34 16.35 29.37
N PRO A 218 -9.28 16.39 30.31
CA PRO A 218 -9.43 15.33 31.30
C PRO A 218 -9.67 13.99 30.61
N VAL A 219 -9.03 12.91 31.09
CA VAL A 219 -9.15 11.58 30.49
C VAL A 219 -10.62 11.11 30.47
N THR A 220 -11.36 11.38 31.54
CA THR A 220 -12.78 11.04 31.65
C THR A 220 -13.60 11.64 30.52
N THR A 221 -13.31 12.89 30.12
CA THR A 221 -13.99 13.55 28.99
C THR A 221 -13.68 12.84 27.68
N LEU A 222 -12.42 12.44 27.46
CA LEU A 222 -12.03 11.70 26.27
C LEU A 222 -12.70 10.33 26.22
N LEU A 223 -12.72 9.60 27.34
CA LEU A 223 -13.33 8.27 27.41
C LEU A 223 -14.84 8.33 27.13
N ARG A 224 -15.54 9.34 27.68
CA ARG A 224 -16.96 9.58 27.35
C ARG A 224 -17.18 9.85 25.86
N ALA A 225 -16.31 10.63 25.25
CA ALA A 225 -16.39 10.92 23.82
C ALA A 225 -16.16 9.68 22.93
N ILE A 226 -15.40 8.69 23.43
CA ILE A 226 -15.15 7.42 22.70
C ILE A 226 -16.30 6.42 22.86
N GLY A 227 -17.18 6.59 23.90
CA GLY A 227 -18.34 5.75 24.08
C GLY A 227 -18.53 5.14 25.46
N PHE A 228 -17.69 5.48 26.44
CA PHE A 228 -17.89 5.08 27.85
C PHE A 228 -18.80 6.09 28.54
N GLU A 229 -20.11 5.83 28.55
CA GLU A 229 -21.11 6.79 29.06
C GLU A 229 -21.23 6.77 30.59
N ILE A 230 -21.03 5.63 31.21
CA ILE A 230 -21.31 5.40 32.63
C ILE A 230 -20.02 5.54 33.44
N ASP A 231 -20.09 6.24 34.58
CA ASP A 231 -18.95 6.42 35.48
C ASP A 231 -18.33 5.11 36.00
N LYS A 232 -19.13 4.03 36.02
CA LYS A 232 -18.68 2.70 36.43
C LYS A 232 -17.74 2.06 35.40
N ASP A 233 -17.83 2.44 34.13
CA ASP A 233 -17.04 1.88 33.03
C ASP A 233 -15.75 2.70 32.78
N ILE A 234 -15.63 3.88 33.39
CA ILE A 234 -14.48 4.79 33.38
C ILE A 234 -13.61 4.57 34.63
#